data_4cb49cb54adad9666f0cef6bc0bb3d61
#
_entry.id   4cb49cb54adad9666f0cef6bc0bb3d61
#
_cell.length_a   1.000
_cell.length_b   1.000
_cell.length_c   1.000
_cell.angle_alpha   90.00
_cell.angle_beta   90.00
_cell.angle_gamma   90.00
#
_symmetry.space_group_name_H-M   'P 1'
#
loop_
_entity.id
_entity.type
_entity.pdbx_description
1 polymer ?
#
loop_
_entity_poly.entity_id
_entity_poly.type
_entity_poly.pdbx_seq_one_letter_code
_entity_poly.pdbx_strand_id
1 'polypeptide(L)'
;KNPNFPVLSPRLSAVAMLVRPGARFLDVGTDHAYLPVYLSFHCLVSFCAATDIAQGPLKKAKEHIELWNMTDRIRTRQAPGLLGAEDFAP
;
A
#
# COMPACT_ATOMS: atom_id res chain seq x y z
N LYS A 1 14.69 -10.53 14.06
CA LYS A 1 14.28 -11.66 13.23
C LYS A 1 13.08 -11.28 12.39
N ASN A 2 13.19 -11.48 11.10
CA ASN A 2 12.12 -11.08 10.18
C ASN A 2 11.05 -12.15 10.11
N PRO A 3 9.77 -11.76 10.20
CA PRO A 3 8.70 -12.72 9.97
C PRO A 3 8.65 -13.11 8.49
N ASN A 4 8.04 -14.25 8.21
CA ASN A 4 7.87 -14.73 6.84
C ASN A 4 6.76 -13.99 6.11
N PHE A 5 6.06 -13.09 6.77
CA PHE A 5 4.96 -12.31 6.21
C PHE A 5 4.94 -10.92 6.84
N PRO A 6 4.37 -9.94 6.15
CA PRO A 6 4.29 -8.59 6.70
C PRO A 6 3.36 -8.54 7.91
N VAL A 7 3.76 -7.73 8.89
CA VAL A 7 3.01 -7.59 10.14
C VAL A 7 2.60 -6.12 10.29
N LEU A 8 1.37 -5.90 10.68
CA LEU A 8 0.83 -4.55 10.89
C LEU A 8 0.79 -4.21 12.38
N SER A 9 0.90 -2.91 12.68
CA SER A 9 0.59 -2.42 14.01
C SER A 9 -0.88 -2.69 14.34
N PRO A 10 -1.27 -2.70 15.61
CA PRO A 10 -2.69 -2.89 15.96
C PRO A 10 -3.61 -1.90 15.27
N ARG A 11 -3.19 -0.64 15.14
CA ARG A 11 -3.98 0.38 14.48
C ARG A 11 -4.20 0.06 13.00
N LEU A 12 -3.14 -0.31 12.30
CA LEU A 12 -3.25 -0.64 10.88
C LEU A 12 -3.98 -1.96 10.67
N SER A 13 -3.84 -2.91 11.59
CA SER A 13 -4.60 -4.15 11.52
C SER A 13 -6.09 -3.90 11.59
N ALA A 14 -6.52 -2.96 12.45
CA ALA A 14 -7.92 -2.60 12.54
C ALA A 14 -8.43 -2.01 11.22
N VAL A 15 -7.60 -1.17 10.58
CA VAL A 15 -7.96 -0.61 9.27
C VAL A 15 -8.06 -1.72 8.22
N ALA A 16 -7.13 -2.65 8.22
CA ALA A 16 -7.13 -3.74 7.25
C ALA A 16 -8.41 -4.59 7.34
N MET A 17 -8.94 -4.76 8.53
CA MET A 17 -10.17 -5.54 8.72
C MET A 17 -11.39 -4.88 8.11
N LEU A 18 -11.33 -3.58 7.83
CA LEU A 18 -12.43 -2.85 7.21
C LEU A 18 -12.39 -2.93 5.68
N VAL A 19 -11.30 -3.44 5.11
CA VAL A 19 -11.16 -3.54 3.66
C VAL A 19 -11.93 -4.76 3.16
N ARG A 20 -12.81 -4.52 2.19
CA ARG A 20 -13.61 -5.61 1.63
C ARG A 20 -12.71 -6.50 0.77
N PRO A 21 -12.77 -7.83 0.94
CA PRO A 21 -11.98 -8.74 0.10
C PRO A 21 -12.24 -8.49 -1.40
N GLY A 22 -11.16 -8.44 -2.18
CA GLY A 22 -11.24 -8.19 -3.60
C GLY A 22 -11.37 -6.73 -4.00
N ALA A 23 -11.38 -5.83 -3.03
CA ALA A 23 -11.55 -4.39 -3.31
C ALA A 23 -10.35 -3.81 -4.04
N ARG A 24 -10.57 -2.65 -4.65
CA ARG A 24 -9.50 -1.81 -5.17
C ARG A 24 -9.11 -0.85 -4.05
N PHE A 25 -7.83 -0.83 -3.70
CA PHE A 25 -7.36 -0.09 -2.53
C PHE A 25 -6.38 1.00 -2.92
N LEU A 26 -6.62 2.22 -2.44
CA LEU A 26 -5.70 3.35 -2.63
C LEU A 26 -5.30 3.88 -1.27
N ASP A 27 -4.00 3.88 -0.99
CA ASP A 27 -3.45 4.39 0.25
C ASP A 27 -2.86 5.77 0.02
N VAL A 28 -3.56 6.78 0.48
CA VAL A 28 -3.14 8.18 0.35
C VAL A 28 -2.31 8.56 1.58
N GLY A 29 -1.12 9.11 1.35
CA GLY A 29 -0.19 9.36 2.44
C GLY A 29 0.35 8.06 3.00
N THR A 30 0.82 7.21 2.10
CA THR A 30 1.12 5.82 2.42
C THR A 30 2.28 5.61 3.39
N ASP A 31 3.20 6.59 3.46
CA ASP A 31 4.41 6.50 4.26
C ASP A 31 5.24 5.27 3.85
N HIS A 32 5.28 4.20 4.62
CA HIS A 32 6.11 3.02 4.29
C HIS A 32 5.35 1.95 3.50
N ALA A 33 4.13 2.22 3.08
CA ALA A 33 3.28 1.26 2.36
C ALA A 33 3.03 -0.04 3.14
N TYR A 34 2.98 0.06 4.46
CA TYR A 34 2.73 -1.13 5.29
C TYR A 34 1.40 -1.79 4.94
N LEU A 35 0.34 -1.00 4.82
CA LEU A 35 -0.98 -1.53 4.54
C LEU A 35 -1.11 -2.09 3.12
N PRO A 36 -0.64 -1.37 2.08
CA PRO A 36 -0.62 -1.93 0.73
C PRO A 36 0.13 -3.27 0.65
N VAL A 37 1.29 -3.36 1.28
CA VAL A 37 2.08 -4.60 1.26
C VAL A 37 1.32 -5.73 1.93
N TYR A 38 0.75 -5.47 3.10
CA TYR A 38 -0.02 -6.49 3.83
C TYR A 38 -1.19 -7.01 3.01
N LEU A 39 -1.99 -6.08 2.47
CA LEU A 39 -3.19 -6.44 1.72
C LEU A 39 -2.85 -7.20 0.44
N SER A 40 -1.79 -6.80 -0.25
CA SER A 40 -1.38 -7.46 -1.48
C SER A 40 -0.74 -8.81 -1.21
N PHE A 41 0.05 -8.91 -0.15
CA PHE A 41 0.70 -10.17 0.22
C PHE A 41 -0.35 -11.26 0.49
N HIS A 42 -1.41 -10.90 1.18
CA HIS A 42 -2.48 -11.84 1.53
C HIS A 42 -3.56 -11.94 0.46
N CYS A 43 -3.37 -11.30 -0.69
CA CYS A 43 -4.33 -11.33 -1.80
C CYS A 43 -5.72 -10.85 -1.42
N LEU A 44 -5.78 -9.87 -0.51
CA LEU A 44 -7.05 -9.36 -0.01
C LEU A 44 -7.66 -8.28 -0.90
N VAL A 45 -6.87 -7.73 -1.82
CA VAL A 45 -7.34 -6.68 -2.74
C VAL A 45 -7.03 -7.08 -4.17
N SER A 46 -7.84 -6.60 -5.11
CA SER A 46 -7.66 -6.87 -6.53
C SER A 46 -6.74 -5.86 -7.21
N PHE A 47 -6.60 -4.68 -6.60
CA PHE A 47 -5.74 -3.62 -7.10
C PHE A 47 -5.26 -2.81 -5.91
N CYS A 48 -4.00 -2.42 -5.93
CA CYS A 48 -3.45 -1.64 -4.85
C CYS A 48 -2.55 -0.54 -5.38
N ALA A 49 -2.74 0.66 -4.86
CA ALA A 49 -1.89 1.79 -5.18
C ALA A 49 -1.56 2.55 -3.90
N ALA A 50 -0.37 3.15 -3.88
CA ALA A 50 0.12 3.90 -2.74
C ALA A 50 0.62 5.25 -3.24
N THR A 51 0.13 6.33 -2.66
CA THR A 51 0.55 7.67 -3.04
C THR A 51 1.08 8.44 -1.85
N ASP A 52 1.91 9.42 -2.13
CA ASP A 52 2.35 10.36 -1.11
C ASP A 52 2.75 11.64 -1.81
N ILE A 53 2.55 12.77 -1.13
CA ILE A 53 2.94 14.07 -1.67
C ILE A 53 4.44 14.27 -1.55
N ALA A 54 5.08 13.66 -0.55
CA ALA A 54 6.50 13.83 -0.28
C ALA A 54 7.33 12.69 -0.85
N GLN A 55 8.50 13.03 -1.42
CA GLN A 55 9.39 12.04 -2.01
C GLN A 55 10.01 11.10 -0.98
N GLY A 56 10.36 11.64 0.19
CA GLY A 56 11.01 10.84 1.23
C GLY A 56 10.19 9.63 1.65
N PRO A 57 8.96 9.84 2.12
CA PRO A 57 8.08 8.73 2.46
C PRO A 57 7.79 7.81 1.30
N LEU A 58 7.63 8.35 0.10
CA LEU A 58 7.35 7.52 -1.08
C LEU A 58 8.54 6.62 -1.42
N LYS A 59 9.77 7.13 -1.26
CA LYS A 59 10.95 6.32 -1.49
C LYS A 59 11.00 5.14 -0.52
N LYS A 60 10.69 5.38 0.75
CA LYS A 60 10.64 4.32 1.75
C LYS A 60 9.55 3.32 1.44
N ALA A 61 8.42 3.78 0.94
CA ALA A 61 7.34 2.91 0.51
C ALA A 61 7.79 2.00 -0.61
N LYS A 62 8.48 2.54 -1.61
CA LYS A 62 8.99 1.74 -2.73
C LYS A 62 10.00 0.69 -2.26
N GLU A 63 10.88 1.06 -1.35
CA GLU A 63 11.87 0.13 -0.80
C GLU A 63 11.19 -1.02 -0.07
N HIS A 64 10.15 -0.72 0.69
CA HIS A 64 9.41 -1.74 1.43
C HIS A 64 8.65 -2.67 0.48
N ILE A 65 8.07 -2.11 -0.56
CA ILE A 65 7.37 -2.89 -1.58
C ILE A 65 8.34 -3.85 -2.27
N GLU A 66 9.54 -3.39 -2.59
CA GLU A 66 10.57 -4.22 -3.19
C GLU A 66 11.04 -5.33 -2.25
N LEU A 67 11.18 -4.99 -0.97
CA LEU A 67 11.62 -5.95 0.03
C LEU A 67 10.70 -7.18 0.07
N TRP A 68 9.40 -6.96 -0.12
CA TRP A 68 8.42 -8.03 -0.09
C TRP A 68 8.04 -8.53 -1.48
N ASN A 69 8.78 -8.12 -2.54
CA ASN A 69 8.54 -8.54 -3.91
C ASN A 69 7.13 -8.24 -4.41
N MET A 70 6.62 -7.06 -4.03
CA MET A 70 5.26 -6.65 -4.39
C MET A 70 5.23 -5.60 -5.50
N THR A 71 6.36 -5.36 -6.17
CA THR A 71 6.46 -4.31 -7.19
C THR A 71 5.43 -4.48 -8.32
N ASP A 72 5.11 -5.72 -8.67
CA ASP A 72 4.15 -6.00 -9.73
C ASP A 72 2.70 -5.80 -9.28
N ARG A 73 2.48 -5.72 -7.97
CA ARG A 73 1.13 -5.72 -7.41
C ARG A 73 0.71 -4.39 -6.83
N ILE A 74 1.68 -3.52 -6.55
CA ILE A 74 1.42 -2.23 -5.90
C ILE A 74 1.97 -1.12 -6.77
N ARG A 75 1.10 -0.23 -7.20
CA ARG A 75 1.48 0.96 -7.95
C ARG A 75 1.81 2.08 -7.00
N THR A 76 2.80 2.91 -7.35
CA THR A 76 3.17 4.05 -6.52
C THR A 76 3.12 5.32 -7.35
N ARG A 77 2.77 6.43 -6.71
CA ARG A 77 2.73 7.73 -7.38
C ARG A 77 2.95 8.84 -6.36
N GLN A 78 3.78 9.80 -6.74
CA GLN A 78 3.92 11.02 -5.96
C GLN A 78 2.83 11.98 -6.41
N ALA A 79 1.84 12.18 -5.55
CA ALA A 79 0.71 13.03 -5.90
C ALA A 79 0.04 13.56 -4.63
N PRO A 80 -0.51 14.76 -4.67
CA PRO A 80 -1.22 15.31 -3.52
C PRO A 80 -2.61 14.69 -3.39
N GLY A 81 -2.82 14.03 -2.26
CA GLY A 81 -4.14 13.50 -1.90
C GLY A 81 -4.78 12.70 -3.01
N LEU A 82 -6.05 12.97 -3.26
CA LEU A 82 -6.82 12.24 -4.26
C LEU A 82 -6.58 12.69 -5.70
N LEU A 83 -5.79 13.75 -5.91
CA LEU A 83 -5.56 14.24 -7.26
C LEU A 83 -4.83 13.23 -8.14
N GLY A 84 -4.04 12.36 -7.53
CA GLY A 84 -3.36 11.31 -8.29
C GLY A 84 -4.19 10.06 -8.49
N ALA A 85 -5.35 9.98 -7.85
CA ALA A 85 -6.17 8.76 -7.87
C ALA A 85 -6.83 8.53 -9.22
N GLU A 86 -7.01 9.56 -10.01
CA GLU A 86 -7.66 9.46 -11.33
C GLU A 86 -6.94 8.47 -12.24
N ASP A 87 -5.61 8.42 -12.13
CA ASP A 87 -4.81 7.54 -12.97
C ASP A 87 -4.99 6.07 -12.59
N PHE A 88 -5.58 5.81 -11.44
CA PHE A 88 -5.83 4.46 -10.95
C PHE A 88 -7.31 4.09 -11.01
N ALA A 89 -8.14 4.97 -11.54
CA ALA A 89 -9.58 4.69 -11.65
C ALA A 89 -9.82 3.55 -12.63
N PRO A 90 -10.86 2.77 -12.41
CA PRO A 90 -11.21 1.68 -13.31
C PRO A 90 -11.57 2.18 -14.70
#